data_b293c3f5ca9c6478c569d9ddcdcdd244
#
_entry.id   b293c3f5ca9c6478c569d9ddcdcdd244
#
_cell.length_a   1.000
_cell.length_b   1.000
_cell.length_c   1.000
_cell.angle_alpha   90.00
_cell.angle_beta   90.00
_cell.angle_gamma   90.00
#
_symmetry.space_group_name_H-M   'P 1'
#
loop_
_entity.id
_entity.type
_entity.pdbx_description
1 polymer ?
#
loop_
_entity_poly.entity_id
_entity_poly.type
_entity_poly.pdbx_seq_one_letter_code
_entity_poly.pdbx_strand_id
1 'polypeptide(L)'
;MEIEVLPWDRAVERGLVHGRPGRPDEYLAEWRNVVLTTCALDHPHYRIESKTITFVPGRSVVAKRPRLYLGNTYVFTSPMDYVVRIDRRAMKYSIMPYFQSSETRGTGGGITGSLAWDSGSLSVGVAIWSKVGTEWMAEVEQALGGGFSLRGGVSYSWDELWDETVWRPFASLSFERGGWHAVLNWSRNEYIQEQKDLRDDYKGRLERRPEVEVRSPWFRISPESWVSLSASWGSYREETAALRSDVISRWGAGFRSYYEKSLGTDVDLFSKSRGEAWFYDKGNADQQMLWSLTGLRYRIGVLELATAYEHRYVWGEGAMLWDRYRERERLHQQLRFPMGREVFGLVRGSYDLEQSEVDKVYYALQWVTDCMKWELNYTDDRSSGGEGRVGLSLSILAFPDTPASFGQEIDEDPFERPRDLPAGE
;
A
#
# COMPACT_ATOMS: atom_id res chain seq x y z
N MET A 1 36.31 6.88 -7.24
CA MET A 1 35.16 6.74 -8.17
C MET A 1 35.68 6.88 -9.57
N GLU A 2 35.44 5.90 -10.41
CA GLU A 2 35.84 5.87 -11.80
C GLU A 2 34.57 5.84 -12.67
N ILE A 3 34.49 6.68 -13.69
CA ILE A 3 33.30 6.81 -14.57
C ILE A 3 33.72 6.43 -15.97
N GLU A 4 33.05 5.45 -16.57
CA GLU A 4 33.22 5.06 -17.96
C GLU A 4 31.89 5.27 -18.68
N VAL A 5 31.90 5.99 -19.80
CA VAL A 5 30.74 6.18 -20.68
C VAL A 5 30.90 5.27 -21.88
N LEU A 6 29.91 4.41 -22.10
CA LEU A 6 29.94 3.37 -23.12
C LEU A 6 28.80 3.60 -24.13
N PRO A 7 29.10 3.60 -25.43
CA PRO A 7 28.08 3.47 -26.47
C PRO A 7 27.29 2.17 -26.29
N TRP A 8 26.01 2.16 -26.73
CA TRP A 8 25.11 1.04 -26.53
C TRP A 8 25.64 -0.31 -27.00
N ASP A 9 26.21 -0.36 -28.18
CA ASP A 9 26.81 -1.54 -28.81
C ASP A 9 27.92 -2.15 -27.96
N ARG A 10 28.82 -1.34 -27.42
CA ARG A 10 29.86 -1.76 -26.49
C ARG A 10 29.28 -2.29 -25.15
N ALA A 11 28.18 -1.71 -24.72
CA ALA A 11 27.50 -2.14 -23.51
C ALA A 11 26.80 -3.50 -23.69
N VAL A 12 26.23 -3.75 -24.86
CA VAL A 12 25.67 -5.06 -25.25
C VAL A 12 26.78 -6.12 -25.33
N GLU A 13 27.93 -5.81 -25.96
CA GLU A 13 29.09 -6.70 -26.03
C GLU A 13 29.60 -7.11 -24.65
N ARG A 14 29.52 -6.21 -23.65
CA ARG A 14 29.90 -6.48 -22.26
C ARG A 14 28.81 -7.13 -21.43
N GLY A 15 27.64 -7.40 -22.01
CA GLY A 15 26.49 -8.01 -21.31
C GLY A 15 25.87 -7.11 -20.22
N LEU A 16 26.10 -5.79 -20.29
CA LEU A 16 25.57 -4.81 -19.34
C LEU A 16 24.10 -4.47 -19.61
N VAL A 17 23.67 -4.59 -20.86
CA VAL A 17 22.29 -4.41 -21.32
C VAL A 17 21.95 -5.39 -22.42
N HIS A 18 20.66 -5.64 -22.62
CA HIS A 18 20.12 -6.49 -23.66
C HIS A 18 19.12 -5.72 -24.53
N GLY A 19 19.05 -6.07 -25.82
CA GLY A 19 18.10 -5.50 -26.75
C GLY A 19 18.67 -4.31 -27.56
N ARG A 20 17.77 -3.60 -28.26
CA ARG A 20 18.13 -2.45 -29.09
C ARG A 20 18.09 -1.15 -28.32
N PRO A 21 18.91 -0.14 -28.66
CA PRO A 21 18.83 1.18 -28.07
C PRO A 21 17.46 1.80 -28.36
N GLY A 22 16.95 2.62 -27.43
CA GLY A 22 15.72 3.38 -27.65
C GLY A 22 15.93 4.57 -28.59
N ARG A 23 17.19 5.05 -28.66
CA ARG A 23 17.64 6.10 -29.56
C ARG A 23 18.98 5.72 -30.18
N PRO A 24 19.30 6.15 -31.42
CA PRO A 24 20.53 5.78 -32.09
C PRO A 24 21.83 6.21 -31.38
N ASP A 25 21.75 7.25 -30.56
CA ASP A 25 22.84 7.88 -29.83
C ASP A 25 22.80 7.56 -28.31
N GLU A 26 22.09 6.50 -27.92
CA GLU A 26 21.97 6.10 -26.52
C GLU A 26 23.31 5.54 -25.99
N TYR A 27 23.68 5.98 -24.80
CA TYR A 27 24.89 5.56 -24.11
C TYR A 27 24.60 5.16 -22.67
N LEU A 28 25.50 4.39 -22.07
CA LEU A 28 25.48 4.05 -20.66
C LEU A 28 26.61 4.77 -19.92
N ALA A 29 26.37 5.03 -18.64
CA ALA A 29 27.43 5.37 -17.71
C ALA A 29 27.64 4.21 -16.73
N GLU A 30 28.86 3.68 -16.67
CA GLU A 30 29.27 2.71 -15.65
C GLU A 30 30.14 3.42 -14.61
N TRP A 31 29.74 3.32 -13.37
CA TRP A 31 30.47 3.84 -12.22
C TRP A 31 31.03 2.69 -11.40
N ARG A 32 32.30 2.78 -11.01
CA ARG A 32 32.96 1.77 -10.18
C ARG A 32 33.27 2.29 -8.78
N ASN A 33 33.18 1.40 -7.80
CA ASN A 33 33.41 1.67 -6.38
C ASN A 33 32.55 2.86 -5.89
N VAL A 34 31.26 2.73 -6.02
CA VAL A 34 30.27 3.80 -5.79
C VAL A 34 29.66 3.66 -4.41
N VAL A 35 29.49 4.80 -3.77
CA VAL A 35 28.69 4.96 -2.55
C VAL A 35 27.50 5.83 -2.92
N LEU A 36 26.31 5.32 -2.67
CA LEU A 36 25.05 6.04 -2.84
C LEU A 36 24.42 6.31 -1.50
N THR A 37 23.96 7.53 -1.31
CA THR A 37 23.12 7.95 -0.18
C THR A 37 22.27 9.14 -0.61
N THR A 38 21.12 9.33 0.03
CA THR A 38 20.32 10.57 -0.08
C THR A 38 20.53 11.48 1.13
N CYS A 39 21.35 11.05 2.09
CA CYS A 39 21.73 11.84 3.25
C CYS A 39 22.83 12.85 2.92
N ALA A 40 23.06 13.80 3.82
CA ALA A 40 24.25 14.64 3.78
C ALA A 40 25.53 13.77 3.78
N LEU A 41 26.49 14.08 2.89
CA LEU A 41 27.67 13.21 2.65
C LEU A 41 28.61 13.12 3.85
N ASP A 42 28.61 14.10 4.74
CA ASP A 42 29.55 14.17 5.88
C ASP A 42 29.24 13.09 6.93
N HIS A 43 27.95 12.78 7.13
CA HIS A 43 27.49 11.79 8.12
C HIS A 43 26.26 11.03 7.61
N PRO A 44 26.40 10.16 6.59
CA PRO A 44 25.26 9.46 6.03
C PRO A 44 24.68 8.46 7.03
N HIS A 45 23.38 8.59 7.33
CA HIS A 45 22.65 7.66 8.19
C HIS A 45 22.51 6.29 7.55
N TYR A 46 22.48 6.25 6.21
CA TYR A 46 22.60 5.02 5.44
C TYR A 46 23.46 5.25 4.20
N ARG A 47 24.09 4.20 3.72
CA ARG A 47 24.77 4.17 2.42
C ARG A 47 24.64 2.81 1.75
N ILE A 48 24.58 2.85 0.45
CA ILE A 48 24.63 1.67 -0.40
C ILE A 48 25.94 1.68 -1.14
N GLU A 49 26.79 0.70 -0.89
CA GLU A 49 28.06 0.53 -1.58
C GLU A 49 27.92 -0.52 -2.67
N SER A 50 28.37 -0.22 -3.88
CA SER A 50 28.41 -1.18 -4.98
C SER A 50 29.74 -1.11 -5.72
N LYS A 51 30.25 -2.28 -6.12
CA LYS A 51 31.44 -2.33 -6.98
C LYS A 51 31.19 -1.71 -8.34
N THR A 52 29.98 -1.84 -8.87
CA THR A 52 29.58 -1.32 -10.17
C THR A 52 28.16 -0.85 -10.13
N ILE A 53 27.92 0.36 -10.65
CA ILE A 53 26.58 0.89 -10.93
C ILE A 53 26.52 1.24 -12.39
N THR A 54 25.52 0.72 -13.09
CA THR A 54 25.25 1.02 -14.49
C THR A 54 24.02 1.92 -14.56
N PHE A 55 24.17 3.09 -15.14
CA PHE A 55 23.10 4.04 -15.40
C PHE A 55 22.68 3.99 -16.86
N VAL A 56 21.42 3.68 -17.10
CA VAL A 56 20.79 3.73 -18.42
C VAL A 56 19.86 4.95 -18.44
N PRO A 57 20.23 6.03 -19.14
CA PRO A 57 19.45 7.27 -19.13
C PRO A 57 17.99 7.05 -19.47
N GLY A 58 17.08 7.60 -18.64
CA GLY A 58 15.63 7.49 -18.83
C GLY A 58 15.03 6.09 -18.60
N ARG A 59 15.83 5.08 -18.20
CA ARG A 59 15.37 3.71 -18.01
C ARG A 59 15.62 3.18 -16.59
N SER A 60 16.90 3.04 -16.21
CA SER A 60 17.22 2.36 -14.95
C SER A 60 18.62 2.69 -14.41
N VAL A 61 18.77 2.42 -13.12
CA VAL A 61 20.06 2.32 -12.43
C VAL A 61 20.21 0.89 -11.94
N VAL A 62 21.29 0.22 -12.31
CA VAL A 62 21.59 -1.14 -11.88
C VAL A 62 22.82 -1.14 -10.98
N ALA A 63 22.66 -1.50 -9.70
CA ALA A 63 23.75 -1.67 -8.77
C ALA A 63 24.07 -3.17 -8.60
N LYS A 64 25.29 -3.58 -8.93
CA LYS A 64 25.70 -4.99 -8.83
C LYS A 64 25.98 -5.38 -7.38
N ARG A 65 25.17 -6.34 -6.86
CA ARG A 65 25.30 -6.93 -5.52
C ARG A 65 25.62 -5.89 -4.44
N PRO A 66 24.75 -4.87 -4.28
CA PRO A 66 25.02 -3.76 -3.38
C PRO A 66 25.05 -4.22 -1.92
N ARG A 67 25.83 -3.48 -1.12
CA ARG A 67 25.95 -3.64 0.33
C ARG A 67 25.25 -2.49 1.01
N LEU A 68 24.34 -2.79 1.91
CA LEU A 68 23.67 -1.78 2.73
C LEU A 68 24.41 -1.61 4.06
N TYR A 69 24.63 -0.36 4.41
CA TYR A 69 25.13 0.07 5.71
C TYR A 69 24.14 1.05 6.35
N LEU A 70 23.93 0.93 7.65
CA LEU A 70 23.29 1.93 8.49
C LEU A 70 24.37 2.60 9.35
N GLY A 71 24.61 3.88 9.10
CA GLY A 71 25.81 4.55 9.61
C GLY A 71 27.07 3.80 9.17
N ASN A 72 27.85 3.32 10.15
CA ASN A 72 29.04 2.52 9.92
C ASN A 72 28.82 1.01 10.05
N THR A 73 27.60 0.59 10.39
CA THR A 73 27.26 -0.82 10.60
C THR A 73 26.84 -1.46 9.30
N TYR A 74 27.56 -2.51 8.89
CA TYR A 74 27.14 -3.38 7.78
C TYR A 74 25.86 -4.12 8.15
N VAL A 75 24.86 -4.08 7.25
CA VAL A 75 23.57 -4.75 7.45
C VAL A 75 23.50 -6.03 6.61
N PHE A 76 23.61 -5.90 5.29
CA PHE A 76 23.58 -7.06 4.39
C PHE A 76 24.16 -6.73 3.01
N THR A 77 24.47 -7.80 2.26
CA THR A 77 24.78 -7.72 0.82
C THR A 77 23.64 -8.34 0.04
N SER A 78 23.07 -7.61 -0.92
CA SER A 78 22.10 -8.18 -1.82
C SER A 78 22.71 -9.34 -2.61
N PRO A 79 22.12 -10.54 -2.62
CA PRO A 79 22.62 -11.66 -3.42
C PRO A 79 22.41 -11.45 -4.93
N MET A 80 21.54 -10.53 -5.31
CA MET A 80 21.21 -10.18 -6.68
C MET A 80 21.54 -8.71 -6.97
N ASP A 81 21.59 -8.37 -8.25
CA ASP A 81 21.73 -7.01 -8.69
C ASP A 81 20.47 -6.21 -8.33
N TYR A 82 20.66 -5.00 -7.89
CA TYR A 82 19.60 -4.09 -7.49
C TYR A 82 19.28 -3.14 -8.62
N VAL A 83 18.05 -3.18 -9.13
CA VAL A 83 17.60 -2.39 -10.27
C VAL A 83 16.58 -1.34 -9.84
N VAL A 84 16.95 -0.07 -10.01
CA VAL A 84 16.03 1.07 -9.83
C VAL A 84 15.58 1.53 -11.21
N ARG A 85 14.30 1.51 -11.47
CA ARG A 85 13.73 2.06 -12.73
C ARG A 85 13.38 3.52 -12.55
N ILE A 86 13.94 4.37 -13.42
CA ILE A 86 13.73 5.83 -13.35
C ILE A 86 12.38 6.20 -13.97
N ASP A 87 11.88 5.38 -14.88
CA ASP A 87 10.63 5.57 -15.62
C ASP A 87 9.37 5.15 -14.85
N ARG A 88 9.52 4.52 -13.69
CA ARG A 88 8.41 4.06 -12.84
C ARG A 88 8.68 4.39 -11.38
N ARG A 89 7.66 4.88 -10.69
CA ARG A 89 7.68 5.30 -9.28
C ARG A 89 7.85 4.18 -8.26
N ALA A 90 8.10 2.94 -8.64
CA ALA A 90 8.21 1.82 -7.71
C ALA A 90 9.63 1.24 -7.68
N MET A 91 10.34 1.46 -6.57
CA MET A 91 11.48 0.63 -6.19
C MET A 91 10.96 -0.75 -5.78
N LYS A 92 11.30 -1.79 -6.53
CA LYS A 92 11.01 -3.16 -6.07
C LYS A 92 12.28 -3.74 -5.44
N TYR A 93 12.20 -3.99 -4.14
CA TYR A 93 13.29 -4.55 -3.34
C TYR A 93 13.58 -5.98 -3.75
N SER A 94 14.87 -6.35 -3.76
CA SER A 94 15.29 -7.69 -4.11
C SER A 94 15.06 -8.72 -2.98
N ILE A 95 15.21 -8.33 -1.73
CA ILE A 95 14.98 -9.21 -0.56
C ILE A 95 14.65 -8.37 0.66
N MET A 96 13.56 -8.73 1.35
CA MET A 96 13.10 -8.10 2.59
C MET A 96 12.77 -9.18 3.62
N PRO A 97 13.56 -9.33 4.67
CA PRO A 97 13.17 -10.13 5.82
C PRO A 97 12.14 -9.37 6.67
N TYR A 98 11.23 -10.10 7.29
CA TYR A 98 10.30 -9.55 8.27
C TYR A 98 10.09 -10.52 9.43
N PHE A 99 9.75 -9.97 10.59
CA PHE A 99 9.36 -10.70 11.78
C PHE A 99 8.06 -10.14 12.32
N GLN A 100 7.19 -11.02 12.75
CA GLN A 100 5.89 -10.62 13.28
C GLN A 100 5.48 -11.59 14.40
N SER A 101 4.69 -11.09 15.34
CA SER A 101 4.02 -11.91 16.35
C SER A 101 2.54 -11.55 16.35
N SER A 102 1.68 -12.55 16.32
CA SER A 102 0.22 -12.38 16.46
C SER A 102 -0.34 -13.53 17.30
N GLU A 103 -1.49 -13.31 17.91
CA GLU A 103 -2.15 -14.34 18.73
C GLU A 103 -2.57 -15.54 17.89
N THR A 104 -3.02 -15.32 16.66
CA THR A 104 -3.52 -16.36 15.78
C THR A 104 -2.41 -17.16 15.10
N ARG A 105 -1.40 -16.52 14.51
CA ARG A 105 -0.30 -17.18 13.79
C ARG A 105 0.87 -17.57 14.68
N GLY A 106 0.96 -16.99 15.88
CA GLY A 106 2.11 -17.10 16.76
C GLY A 106 3.27 -16.18 16.33
N THR A 107 4.46 -16.48 16.83
CA THR A 107 5.67 -15.76 16.44
C THR A 107 6.25 -16.38 15.17
N GLY A 108 6.65 -15.55 14.24
CA GLY A 108 7.19 -16.02 12.98
C GLY A 108 7.94 -14.95 12.21
N GLY A 109 8.40 -15.32 11.05
CA GLY A 109 9.07 -14.42 10.14
C GLY A 109 9.19 -15.01 8.76
N GLY A 110 9.56 -14.18 7.82
CA GLY A 110 9.67 -14.57 6.44
C GLY A 110 10.68 -13.75 5.67
N ILE A 111 10.81 -14.11 4.41
CA ILE A 111 11.62 -13.42 3.44
C ILE A 111 10.76 -13.23 2.19
N THR A 112 10.69 -12.01 1.71
CA THR A 112 10.12 -11.70 0.40
C THR A 112 11.23 -11.24 -0.52
N GLY A 113 11.31 -11.82 -1.71
CA GLY A 113 12.24 -11.42 -2.76
C GLY A 113 11.50 -11.01 -4.02
N SER A 114 12.03 -10.06 -4.77
CA SER A 114 11.51 -9.72 -6.09
C SER A 114 12.61 -9.60 -7.12
N LEU A 115 12.33 -10.12 -8.30
CA LEU A 115 13.14 -10.00 -9.50
C LEU A 115 12.40 -9.12 -10.50
N ALA A 116 12.97 -7.97 -10.84
CA ALA A 116 12.39 -7.06 -11.83
C ALA A 116 13.13 -7.17 -13.15
N TRP A 117 12.37 -7.09 -14.28
CA TRP A 117 12.88 -6.96 -15.65
C TRP A 117 12.25 -5.74 -16.32
N ASP A 118 12.59 -5.48 -17.57
CA ASP A 118 12.22 -4.22 -18.25
C ASP A 118 10.73 -3.90 -18.29
N SER A 119 9.88 -4.89 -18.30
CA SER A 119 8.42 -4.69 -18.38
C SER A 119 7.65 -5.37 -17.26
N GLY A 120 8.31 -5.96 -16.27
CA GLY A 120 7.59 -6.69 -15.22
C GLY A 120 8.43 -7.04 -14.01
N SER A 121 7.88 -7.90 -13.16
CA SER A 121 8.55 -8.44 -11.98
C SER A 121 7.95 -9.77 -11.55
N LEU A 122 8.77 -10.58 -10.90
CA LEU A 122 8.37 -11.75 -10.13
C LEU A 122 8.65 -11.47 -8.65
N SER A 123 7.67 -11.66 -7.80
CA SER A 123 7.83 -11.60 -6.35
C SER A 123 7.57 -12.99 -5.75
N VAL A 124 8.42 -13.42 -4.83
CA VAL A 124 8.28 -14.69 -4.11
C VAL A 124 8.46 -14.43 -2.63
N GLY A 125 7.58 -14.97 -1.80
CA GLY A 125 7.66 -14.86 -0.35
C GLY A 125 7.52 -16.23 0.31
N VAL A 126 8.24 -16.41 1.41
CA VAL A 126 8.12 -17.57 2.31
C VAL A 126 8.11 -17.07 3.74
N ALA A 127 7.20 -17.57 4.55
CA ALA A 127 7.10 -17.30 5.97
C ALA A 127 6.96 -18.59 6.77
N ILE A 128 7.48 -18.59 7.99
CA ILE A 128 7.34 -19.69 8.95
C ILE A 128 6.76 -19.12 10.24
N TRP A 129 5.70 -19.72 10.71
CA TRP A 129 4.96 -19.32 11.90
C TRP A 129 4.91 -20.43 12.91
N SER A 130 5.01 -20.10 14.20
CA SER A 130 5.08 -21.10 15.26
C SER A 130 3.77 -21.89 15.47
N LYS A 131 2.61 -21.32 15.10
CA LYS A 131 1.32 -21.98 15.25
C LYS A 131 0.77 -22.58 13.95
N VAL A 132 0.97 -21.91 12.81
CA VAL A 132 0.29 -22.27 11.57
C VAL A 132 1.24 -22.85 10.51
N GLY A 133 2.54 -22.94 10.80
CA GLY A 133 3.51 -23.56 9.92
C GLY A 133 4.01 -22.65 8.80
N THR A 134 4.20 -23.20 7.60
CA THR A 134 4.83 -22.49 6.47
C THR A 134 3.79 -21.94 5.52
N GLU A 135 3.92 -20.67 5.19
CA GLU A 135 3.15 -19.98 4.16
C GLU A 135 4.10 -19.54 3.03
N TRP A 136 3.59 -19.43 1.81
CA TRP A 136 4.37 -18.88 0.70
C TRP A 136 3.48 -18.22 -0.35
N MET A 137 4.07 -17.35 -1.15
CA MET A 137 3.44 -16.66 -2.26
C MET A 137 4.39 -16.54 -3.45
N ALA A 138 3.80 -16.54 -4.65
CA ALA A 138 4.48 -16.17 -5.87
C ALA A 138 3.55 -15.31 -6.73
N GLU A 139 4.07 -14.20 -7.23
CA GLU A 139 3.32 -13.21 -8.00
C GLU A 139 4.15 -12.71 -9.16
N VAL A 140 3.56 -12.62 -10.33
CA VAL A 140 4.13 -12.01 -11.53
C VAL A 140 3.33 -10.78 -11.89
N GLU A 141 4.02 -9.68 -12.20
CA GLU A 141 3.43 -8.49 -12.79
C GLU A 141 4.13 -8.18 -14.11
N GLN A 142 3.37 -7.94 -15.16
CA GLN A 142 3.86 -7.70 -16.51
C GLN A 142 3.15 -6.49 -17.14
N ALA A 143 3.88 -5.44 -17.49
CA ALA A 143 3.37 -4.36 -18.31
C ALA A 143 3.25 -4.82 -19.77
N LEU A 144 2.07 -4.68 -20.34
CA LEU A 144 1.77 -5.08 -21.72
C LEU A 144 1.88 -3.91 -22.72
N GLY A 145 2.14 -2.69 -22.23
CA GLY A 145 2.15 -1.46 -23.01
C GLY A 145 0.77 -0.80 -23.14
N GLY A 146 0.72 0.43 -23.67
CA GLY A 146 -0.54 1.17 -23.85
C GLY A 146 -1.30 1.52 -22.56
N GLY A 147 -0.67 1.37 -21.40
CA GLY A 147 -1.31 1.55 -20.08
C GLY A 147 -1.82 0.24 -19.47
N PHE A 148 -1.72 -0.90 -20.16
CA PHE A 148 -2.14 -2.20 -19.63
C PHE A 148 -1.04 -2.87 -18.82
N SER A 149 -1.43 -3.52 -17.72
CA SER A 149 -0.58 -4.44 -16.96
C SER A 149 -1.37 -5.69 -16.54
N LEU A 150 -0.68 -6.84 -16.57
CA LEU A 150 -1.18 -8.12 -16.10
C LEU A 150 -0.48 -8.44 -14.79
N ARG A 151 -1.24 -8.83 -13.78
CA ARG A 151 -0.77 -9.34 -12.50
C ARG A 151 -1.43 -10.68 -12.24
N GLY A 152 -0.67 -11.66 -11.82
CA GLY A 152 -1.21 -12.97 -11.47
C GLY A 152 -0.30 -13.69 -10.51
N GLY A 153 -0.88 -14.53 -9.70
CA GLY A 153 -0.12 -15.21 -8.68
C GLY A 153 -0.92 -16.26 -7.93
N VAL A 154 -0.24 -16.80 -6.95
CA VAL A 154 -0.82 -17.77 -6.03
C VAL A 154 -0.17 -17.63 -4.67
N SER A 155 -0.97 -17.73 -3.62
CA SER A 155 -0.47 -17.90 -2.26
C SER A 155 -0.96 -19.21 -1.67
N TYR A 156 -0.16 -19.77 -0.78
CA TYR A 156 -0.49 -20.89 0.07
C TYR A 156 -0.40 -20.39 1.50
N SER A 157 -1.54 -20.09 2.10
CA SER A 157 -1.62 -19.41 3.37
C SER A 157 -2.69 -20.01 4.27
N TRP A 158 -2.46 -19.89 5.56
CA TRP A 158 -3.37 -20.38 6.57
C TRP A 158 -4.68 -19.60 6.59
N ASP A 159 -5.75 -20.31 6.87
CA ASP A 159 -7.11 -19.82 6.95
C ASP A 159 -7.64 -20.06 8.36
N GLU A 160 -7.82 -18.97 9.10
CA GLU A 160 -8.23 -19.02 10.50
C GLU A 160 -9.59 -19.69 10.70
N LEU A 161 -10.52 -19.50 9.75
CA LEU A 161 -11.90 -19.97 9.90
C LEU A 161 -12.01 -21.50 9.83
N TRP A 162 -11.15 -22.14 9.03
CA TRP A 162 -11.16 -23.59 8.82
C TRP A 162 -9.94 -24.30 9.41
N ASP A 163 -9.03 -23.54 10.05
CA ASP A 163 -7.76 -24.06 10.60
C ASP A 163 -6.99 -24.93 9.59
N GLU A 164 -6.95 -24.50 8.33
CA GLU A 164 -6.26 -25.20 7.27
C GLU A 164 -5.48 -24.24 6.36
N THR A 165 -4.48 -24.76 5.69
CA THR A 165 -3.72 -23.98 4.70
C THR A 165 -4.25 -24.24 3.31
N VAL A 166 -4.57 -23.19 2.57
CA VAL A 166 -5.23 -23.27 1.27
C VAL A 166 -4.49 -22.50 0.18
N TRP A 167 -4.68 -22.96 -1.05
CA TRP A 167 -4.22 -22.27 -2.24
C TRP A 167 -5.17 -21.16 -2.64
N ARG A 168 -4.62 -19.97 -2.91
CA ARG A 168 -5.33 -18.74 -3.27
C ARG A 168 -4.80 -18.16 -4.58
N PRO A 169 -5.18 -18.76 -5.74
CA PRO A 169 -4.79 -18.20 -7.02
C PRO A 169 -5.57 -16.93 -7.33
N PHE A 170 -4.92 -16.00 -8.03
CA PHE A 170 -5.55 -14.77 -8.52
C PHE A 170 -4.95 -14.33 -9.85
N ALA A 171 -5.70 -13.55 -10.61
CA ALA A 171 -5.26 -12.86 -11.80
C ALA A 171 -5.97 -11.51 -11.92
N SER A 172 -5.26 -10.51 -12.41
CA SER A 172 -5.77 -9.16 -12.60
C SER A 172 -5.19 -8.56 -13.87
N LEU A 173 -6.06 -8.01 -14.71
CA LEU A 173 -5.67 -7.17 -15.84
C LEU A 173 -6.07 -5.74 -15.52
N SER A 174 -5.12 -4.83 -15.45
CA SER A 174 -5.37 -3.42 -15.18
C SER A 174 -5.02 -2.56 -16.37
N PHE A 175 -5.70 -1.43 -16.47
CA PHE A 175 -5.46 -0.37 -17.43
C PHE A 175 -5.37 0.96 -16.70
N GLU A 176 -4.28 1.68 -16.95
CA GLU A 176 -4.05 3.03 -16.40
C GLU A 176 -3.58 3.97 -17.49
N ARG A 177 -4.39 4.98 -17.82
CA ARG A 177 -4.01 6.01 -18.79
C ARG A 177 -4.85 7.28 -18.61
N GLY A 178 -4.17 8.43 -18.56
CA GLY A 178 -4.85 9.73 -18.44
C GLY A 178 -5.69 9.87 -17.16
N GLY A 179 -5.29 9.21 -16.07
CA GLY A 179 -6.02 9.18 -14.81
C GLY A 179 -7.20 8.19 -14.77
N TRP A 180 -7.57 7.58 -15.91
CA TRP A 180 -8.51 6.46 -15.92
C TRP A 180 -7.84 5.21 -15.38
N HIS A 181 -8.55 4.50 -14.53
CA HIS A 181 -8.17 3.20 -14.02
C HIS A 181 -9.29 2.21 -14.29
N ALA A 182 -8.94 1.06 -14.88
CA ALA A 182 -9.86 -0.06 -15.01
C ALA A 182 -9.15 -1.34 -14.59
N VAL A 183 -9.87 -2.24 -13.94
CA VAL A 183 -9.33 -3.52 -13.51
C VAL A 183 -10.35 -4.63 -13.74
N LEU A 184 -9.84 -5.76 -14.25
CA LEU A 184 -10.55 -7.03 -14.34
C LEU A 184 -9.86 -7.98 -13.37
N ASN A 185 -10.56 -8.43 -12.34
CA ASN A 185 -10.06 -9.33 -11.30
C ASN A 185 -10.71 -10.70 -11.39
N TRP A 186 -9.92 -11.72 -11.13
CA TRP A 186 -10.36 -13.07 -10.86
C TRP A 186 -9.59 -13.59 -9.64
N SER A 187 -10.30 -14.22 -8.68
CA SER A 187 -9.65 -14.85 -7.52
C SER A 187 -10.46 -16.04 -7.04
N ARG A 188 -9.75 -16.96 -6.37
CA ARG A 188 -10.36 -18.09 -5.69
C ARG A 188 -9.81 -18.24 -4.29
N ASN A 189 -10.71 -18.55 -3.34
CA ASN A 189 -10.39 -18.72 -1.93
C ASN A 189 -9.73 -17.46 -1.31
N GLU A 190 -10.04 -16.27 -1.82
CA GLU A 190 -9.58 -15.02 -1.21
C GLU A 190 -10.11 -14.95 0.22
N TYR A 191 -9.20 -14.87 1.19
CA TYR A 191 -9.60 -14.76 2.58
C TYR A 191 -9.93 -13.31 2.89
N ILE A 192 -11.15 -13.07 3.34
CA ILE A 192 -11.61 -11.77 3.76
C ILE A 192 -11.77 -11.79 5.27
N GLN A 193 -10.95 -11.03 5.93
CA GLN A 193 -10.99 -10.80 7.34
C GLN A 193 -11.11 -9.30 7.54
N GLU A 194 -12.12 -8.86 8.30
CA GLU A 194 -12.24 -7.50 8.79
C GLU A 194 -11.85 -6.40 7.79
N GLN A 195 -12.55 -6.33 6.67
CA GLN A 195 -12.43 -5.10 5.88
C GLN A 195 -12.98 -3.95 6.73
N LYS A 196 -12.18 -2.91 6.94
CA LYS A 196 -12.47 -1.74 7.80
C LYS A 196 -13.83 -1.09 7.53
N ASP A 197 -14.40 -1.35 6.37
CA ASP A 197 -15.67 -0.79 5.91
C ASP A 197 -16.86 -1.74 6.04
N LEU A 198 -16.64 -2.99 6.35
CA LEU A 198 -17.65 -4.03 6.46
C LEU A 198 -17.99 -4.35 7.93
N ARG A 199 -18.87 -5.31 8.14
CA ARG A 199 -19.16 -5.81 9.48
C ARG A 199 -17.87 -6.31 10.15
N ASP A 200 -17.60 -5.86 11.36
CA ASP A 200 -16.37 -6.13 12.10
C ASP A 200 -16.16 -7.63 12.43
N ASP A 201 -17.21 -8.44 12.30
CA ASP A 201 -17.24 -9.87 12.62
C ASP A 201 -17.19 -10.79 11.38
N TYR A 202 -17.08 -10.21 10.15
CA TYR A 202 -17.08 -11.04 8.96
C TYR A 202 -15.72 -11.71 8.72
N LYS A 203 -15.74 -13.05 8.67
CA LYS A 203 -14.61 -13.87 8.21
C LYS A 203 -15.14 -14.87 7.17
N GLY A 204 -14.47 -14.94 6.03
CA GLY A 204 -14.92 -15.85 4.99
C GLY A 204 -13.96 -15.93 3.80
N ARG A 205 -14.30 -16.81 2.87
CA ARG A 205 -13.64 -16.94 1.56
C ARG A 205 -14.51 -16.34 0.48
N LEU A 206 -13.88 -15.61 -0.42
CA LEU A 206 -14.52 -15.03 -1.59
C LEU A 206 -13.91 -15.61 -2.86
N GLU A 207 -14.77 -15.91 -3.83
CA GLU A 207 -14.38 -16.16 -5.22
C GLU A 207 -14.92 -15.02 -6.09
N ARG A 208 -14.03 -14.35 -6.85
CA ARG A 208 -14.39 -13.36 -7.88
C ARG A 208 -14.38 -14.03 -9.25
N ARG A 209 -15.51 -13.94 -10.03
CA ARG A 209 -15.76 -14.80 -11.21
C ARG A 209 -16.33 -14.08 -12.45
N PRO A 210 -15.76 -13.16 -13.10
CA PRO A 210 -14.80 -12.13 -12.69
C PRO A 210 -15.45 -10.92 -12.03
N GLU A 211 -14.62 -9.93 -11.68
CA GLU A 211 -15.02 -8.57 -11.29
C GLU A 211 -14.37 -7.56 -12.21
N VAL A 212 -15.12 -6.57 -12.65
CA VAL A 212 -14.64 -5.41 -13.41
C VAL A 212 -14.93 -4.16 -12.62
N GLU A 213 -13.94 -3.31 -12.45
CA GLU A 213 -14.09 -1.97 -11.89
C GLU A 213 -13.48 -0.95 -12.86
N VAL A 214 -14.17 0.16 -13.06
CA VAL A 214 -13.69 1.30 -13.84
C VAL A 214 -13.81 2.54 -12.98
N ARG A 215 -12.74 3.34 -12.92
CA ARG A 215 -12.68 4.59 -12.18
C ARG A 215 -12.18 5.71 -13.08
N SER A 216 -12.86 6.86 -12.99
CA SER A 216 -12.48 8.05 -13.71
C SER A 216 -11.28 8.76 -13.08
N PRO A 217 -10.60 9.66 -13.82
CA PRO A 217 -9.72 10.65 -13.22
C PRO A 217 -10.44 11.45 -12.13
N TRP A 218 -9.65 12.15 -11.33
CA TRP A 218 -10.17 13.21 -10.49
C TRP A 218 -10.49 14.43 -11.34
N PHE A 219 -11.75 14.82 -11.32
CA PHE A 219 -12.22 16.05 -11.95
C PHE A 219 -12.20 17.17 -10.92
N ARG A 220 -11.53 18.26 -11.22
CA ARG A 220 -11.54 19.45 -10.39
C ARG A 220 -12.83 20.22 -10.63
N ILE A 221 -13.69 20.33 -9.63
CA ILE A 221 -14.98 21.02 -9.70
C ILE A 221 -14.82 22.47 -9.26
N SER A 222 -13.98 22.72 -8.26
CA SER A 222 -13.59 24.05 -7.81
C SER A 222 -12.09 24.06 -7.46
N PRO A 223 -11.49 25.21 -7.14
CA PRO A 223 -10.10 25.26 -6.67
C PRO A 223 -9.82 24.35 -5.49
N GLU A 224 -10.81 24.11 -4.65
CA GLU A 224 -10.70 23.31 -3.41
C GLU A 224 -11.34 21.92 -3.50
N SER A 225 -12.00 21.57 -4.63
CA SER A 225 -12.85 20.37 -4.70
C SER A 225 -12.54 19.48 -5.89
N TRP A 226 -12.49 18.17 -5.63
CA TRP A 226 -12.28 17.13 -6.63
C TRP A 226 -13.32 16.02 -6.47
N VAL A 227 -13.71 15.41 -7.59
CA VAL A 227 -14.60 14.25 -7.65
C VAL A 227 -14.06 13.22 -8.63
N SER A 228 -14.18 11.94 -8.28
CA SER A 228 -13.91 10.80 -9.16
C SER A 228 -15.11 9.87 -9.13
N LEU A 229 -15.48 9.31 -10.28
CA LEU A 229 -16.61 8.41 -10.46
C LEU A 229 -16.12 6.98 -10.63
N SER A 230 -16.91 6.01 -10.21
CA SER A 230 -16.63 4.59 -10.42
C SER A 230 -17.86 3.83 -10.86
N ALA A 231 -17.63 2.75 -11.59
CA ALA A 231 -18.65 1.75 -11.91
C ALA A 231 -18.00 0.37 -11.81
N SER A 232 -18.76 -0.62 -11.38
CA SER A 232 -18.28 -1.99 -11.28
C SER A 232 -19.37 -3.00 -11.60
N TRP A 233 -18.92 -4.18 -12.01
CA TRP A 233 -19.74 -5.36 -12.19
C TRP A 233 -18.93 -6.60 -11.82
N GLY A 234 -19.57 -7.58 -11.19
CA GLY A 234 -18.89 -8.82 -10.87
C GLY A 234 -19.85 -9.94 -10.49
N SER A 235 -19.33 -11.16 -10.55
CA SER A 235 -20.00 -12.36 -10.04
C SER A 235 -19.16 -12.97 -8.93
N TYR A 236 -19.80 -13.33 -7.83
CA TYR A 236 -19.14 -13.70 -6.60
C TYR A 236 -19.76 -14.96 -6.01
N ARG A 237 -18.94 -15.72 -5.30
CA ARG A 237 -19.38 -16.76 -4.37
C ARG A 237 -18.66 -16.53 -3.06
N GLU A 238 -19.42 -16.51 -1.97
CA GLU A 238 -18.84 -16.45 -0.63
C GLU A 238 -19.03 -17.77 0.12
N GLU A 239 -18.10 -18.05 1.00
CA GLU A 239 -18.14 -19.18 1.92
C GLU A 239 -17.72 -18.73 3.32
N THR A 240 -18.60 -18.92 4.27
CA THR A 240 -18.37 -18.69 5.70
C THR A 240 -18.48 -20.00 6.46
N ALA A 241 -18.17 -20.03 7.75
CA ALA A 241 -18.33 -21.23 8.55
C ALA A 241 -19.77 -21.80 8.54
N ALA A 242 -20.76 -20.93 8.37
CA ALA A 242 -22.18 -21.29 8.42
C ALA A 242 -22.85 -21.43 7.06
N LEU A 243 -22.29 -20.84 6.00
CA LEU A 243 -22.97 -20.70 4.72
C LEU A 243 -21.97 -20.74 3.56
N ARG A 244 -22.33 -21.50 2.51
CA ARG A 244 -21.75 -21.34 1.18
C ARG A 244 -22.82 -20.81 0.24
N SER A 245 -22.60 -19.60 -0.28
CA SER A 245 -23.58 -18.96 -1.16
C SER A 245 -23.61 -19.62 -2.55
N ASP A 246 -24.73 -19.44 -3.25
CA ASP A 246 -24.75 -19.53 -4.70
C ASP A 246 -23.87 -18.42 -5.31
N VAL A 247 -23.65 -18.49 -6.63
CA VAL A 247 -23.06 -17.38 -7.36
C VAL A 247 -24.08 -16.25 -7.44
N ILE A 248 -23.68 -15.07 -6.99
CA ILE A 248 -24.47 -13.85 -7.02
C ILE A 248 -23.71 -12.84 -7.87
N SER A 249 -24.39 -12.21 -8.82
CA SER A 249 -23.83 -11.11 -9.59
C SER A 249 -24.34 -9.79 -9.06
N ARG A 250 -23.46 -8.78 -9.06
CA ARG A 250 -23.85 -7.42 -8.72
C ARG A 250 -23.24 -6.44 -9.70
N TRP A 251 -23.88 -5.30 -9.85
CA TRP A 251 -23.31 -4.13 -10.48
C TRP A 251 -23.48 -2.92 -9.56
N GLY A 252 -22.64 -1.95 -9.73
CA GLY A 252 -22.67 -0.79 -8.88
C GLY A 252 -22.05 0.43 -9.53
N ALA A 253 -22.39 1.57 -8.99
CA ALA A 253 -21.82 2.86 -9.33
C ALA A 253 -21.47 3.61 -8.05
N GLY A 254 -20.46 4.46 -8.13
CA GLY A 254 -20.04 5.23 -6.97
C GLY A 254 -19.33 6.51 -7.35
N PHE A 255 -19.07 7.31 -6.34
CA PHE A 255 -18.23 8.49 -6.43
C PHE A 255 -17.33 8.58 -5.21
N ARG A 256 -16.19 9.27 -5.39
CA ARG A 256 -15.34 9.76 -4.32
C ARG A 256 -15.19 11.26 -4.48
N SER A 257 -15.20 11.99 -3.37
CA SER A 257 -14.92 13.42 -3.38
C SER A 257 -13.87 13.79 -2.34
N TYR A 258 -13.13 14.82 -2.65
CA TYR A 258 -12.18 15.46 -1.74
C TYR A 258 -12.35 16.97 -1.79
N TYR A 259 -12.41 17.58 -0.64
CA TYR A 259 -12.44 19.03 -0.45
C TYR A 259 -11.33 19.42 0.53
N GLU A 260 -10.62 20.50 0.23
CA GLU A 260 -9.62 21.05 1.12
C GLU A 260 -9.54 22.56 0.97
N LYS A 261 -9.60 23.29 2.07
CA LYS A 261 -9.54 24.73 2.11
C LYS A 261 -8.76 25.22 3.32
N SER A 262 -7.76 26.05 3.08
CA SER A 262 -7.05 26.77 4.16
C SER A 262 -7.92 27.93 4.65
N LEU A 263 -8.18 27.95 5.95
CA LEU A 263 -8.95 28.99 6.64
C LEU A 263 -8.05 30.06 7.25
N GLY A 264 -6.76 30.04 6.94
CA GLY A 264 -5.72 30.95 7.43
C GLY A 264 -4.35 30.28 7.30
N THR A 265 -3.37 30.72 8.07
CA THR A 265 -2.01 30.18 8.04
C THR A 265 -1.89 28.82 8.74
N ASP A 266 -2.76 28.56 9.71
CA ASP A 266 -2.59 27.45 10.65
C ASP A 266 -3.78 26.50 10.74
N VAL A 267 -4.81 26.69 9.92
CA VAL A 267 -6.04 25.88 9.94
C VAL A 267 -6.43 25.47 8.54
N ASP A 268 -6.56 24.17 8.33
CA ASP A 268 -7.10 23.58 7.11
C ASP A 268 -8.38 22.80 7.41
N LEU A 269 -9.43 23.12 6.68
CA LEU A 269 -10.67 22.34 6.63
C LEU A 269 -10.55 21.31 5.50
N PHE A 270 -10.88 20.06 5.77
CA PHE A 270 -10.93 19.03 4.74
C PHE A 270 -12.20 18.19 4.86
N SER A 271 -12.61 17.61 3.75
CA SER A 271 -13.69 16.61 3.71
C SER A 271 -13.39 15.56 2.66
N LYS A 272 -13.60 14.30 3.03
CA LYS A 272 -13.56 13.14 2.13
C LYS A 272 -14.96 12.54 2.11
N SER A 273 -15.47 12.18 0.94
CA SER A 273 -16.73 11.45 0.86
C SER A 273 -16.65 10.34 -0.19
N ARG A 274 -17.40 9.28 0.05
CA ARG A 274 -17.58 8.14 -0.85
C ARG A 274 -19.04 7.73 -0.84
N GLY A 275 -19.64 7.68 -2.01
CA GLY A 275 -20.99 7.15 -2.18
C GLY A 275 -20.95 5.95 -3.10
N GLU A 276 -21.72 4.92 -2.80
CA GLU A 276 -21.83 3.69 -3.58
C GLU A 276 -23.26 3.19 -3.59
N ALA A 277 -23.69 2.65 -4.72
CA ALA A 277 -24.95 1.94 -4.87
C ALA A 277 -24.69 0.60 -5.55
N TRP A 278 -25.18 -0.48 -4.95
CA TRP A 278 -25.01 -1.86 -5.39
C TRP A 278 -26.36 -2.51 -5.64
N PHE A 279 -26.49 -3.21 -6.78
CA PHE A 279 -27.69 -3.90 -7.22
C PHE A 279 -27.35 -5.34 -7.52
N TYR A 280 -28.12 -6.27 -6.99
CA TYR A 280 -27.86 -7.71 -7.04
C TYR A 280 -28.87 -8.41 -7.96
N ASP A 281 -28.43 -9.46 -8.64
CA ASP A 281 -29.29 -10.27 -9.52
C ASP A 281 -30.20 -11.25 -8.76
N LYS A 282 -29.94 -11.44 -7.46
CA LYS A 282 -30.70 -12.33 -6.59
C LYS A 282 -31.19 -11.61 -5.34
N GLY A 283 -32.34 -12.06 -4.85
CA GLY A 283 -32.86 -11.63 -3.54
C GLY A 283 -33.57 -10.29 -3.53
N ASN A 284 -33.78 -9.61 -4.69
CA ASN A 284 -34.29 -8.23 -4.76
C ASN A 284 -33.55 -7.30 -3.80
N ALA A 285 -32.26 -7.57 -3.58
CA ALA A 285 -31.42 -6.81 -2.71
C ALA A 285 -30.81 -5.62 -3.45
N ASP A 286 -30.76 -4.50 -2.79
CA ASP A 286 -29.96 -3.35 -3.17
C ASP A 286 -29.35 -2.74 -1.91
N GLN A 287 -28.20 -2.15 -2.03
CA GLN A 287 -27.55 -1.47 -0.92
C GLN A 287 -26.93 -0.17 -1.41
N GLN A 288 -27.14 0.88 -0.64
CA GLN A 288 -26.52 2.17 -0.86
C GLN A 288 -25.73 2.57 0.38
N MET A 289 -24.61 3.22 0.17
CA MET A 289 -23.76 3.70 1.25
C MET A 289 -23.28 5.12 0.92
N LEU A 290 -23.34 5.99 1.91
CA LEU A 290 -22.69 7.29 1.90
C LEU A 290 -21.80 7.40 3.12
N TRP A 291 -20.50 7.43 2.88
CA TRP A 291 -19.49 7.67 3.89
C TRP A 291 -18.93 9.08 3.75
N SER A 292 -18.70 9.75 4.86
CA SER A 292 -18.04 11.05 4.90
C SER A 292 -17.13 11.17 6.10
N LEU A 293 -16.01 11.83 5.91
CA LEU A 293 -15.05 12.21 6.95
C LEU A 293 -14.76 13.70 6.78
N THR A 294 -15.20 14.52 7.71
CA THR A 294 -14.99 15.97 7.67
C THR A 294 -14.25 16.44 8.90
N GLY A 295 -13.20 17.23 8.73
CA GLY A 295 -12.36 17.60 9.85
C GLY A 295 -11.53 18.85 9.61
N LEU A 296 -10.79 19.17 10.67
CA LEU A 296 -9.86 20.28 10.73
C LEU A 296 -8.47 19.74 11.05
N ARG A 297 -7.47 20.29 10.37
CA ARG A 297 -6.07 20.19 10.74
C ARG A 297 -5.60 21.57 11.18
N TYR A 298 -4.97 21.68 12.31
CA TYR A 298 -4.52 22.97 12.81
C TYR A 298 -3.19 22.87 13.55
N ARG A 299 -2.41 23.94 13.46
CA ARG A 299 -1.11 24.10 14.07
C ARG A 299 -1.19 25.12 15.21
N ILE A 300 -0.73 24.75 16.39
CA ILE A 300 -0.61 25.63 17.54
C ILE A 300 0.87 25.65 17.95
N GLY A 301 1.60 26.66 17.45
CA GLY A 301 3.05 26.70 17.62
C GLY A 301 3.73 25.49 16.97
N VAL A 302 4.27 24.59 17.80
CA VAL A 302 4.95 23.37 17.35
C VAL A 302 4.08 22.13 17.37
N LEU A 303 2.84 22.24 17.84
CA LEU A 303 1.88 21.15 17.92
C LEU A 303 1.06 21.08 16.64
N GLU A 304 0.91 19.88 16.09
CA GLU A 304 -0.01 19.60 14.98
C GLU A 304 -1.19 18.78 15.54
N LEU A 305 -2.36 19.32 15.39
CA LEU A 305 -3.61 18.73 15.85
C LEU A 305 -4.53 18.48 14.66
N ALA A 306 -5.27 17.37 14.71
CA ALA A 306 -6.32 17.13 13.76
C ALA A 306 -7.53 16.51 14.48
N THR A 307 -8.71 16.89 14.05
CA THR A 307 -9.98 16.31 14.50
C THR A 307 -10.88 16.11 13.30
N ALA A 308 -11.57 14.98 13.23
CA ALA A 308 -12.52 14.71 12.16
C ALA A 308 -13.70 13.89 12.68
N TYR A 309 -14.86 14.16 12.14
CA TYR A 309 -16.07 13.40 12.32
C TYR A 309 -16.29 12.52 11.10
N GLU A 310 -16.43 11.23 11.34
CA GLU A 310 -16.78 10.21 10.35
C GLU A 310 -18.22 9.80 10.54
N HIS A 311 -18.93 9.73 9.42
CA HIS A 311 -20.29 9.21 9.39
C HIS A 311 -20.50 8.33 8.18
N ARG A 312 -21.21 7.19 8.37
CA ARG A 312 -21.60 6.26 7.32
C ARG A 312 -23.09 5.98 7.41
N TYR A 313 -23.83 6.42 6.40
CA TYR A 313 -25.23 6.05 6.19
C TYR A 313 -25.31 4.83 5.29
N VAL A 314 -26.20 3.90 5.63
CA VAL A 314 -26.46 2.69 4.85
C VAL A 314 -27.96 2.54 4.63
N TRP A 315 -28.35 2.33 3.39
CA TRP A 315 -29.74 2.06 3.00
C TRP A 315 -29.78 0.73 2.27
N GLY A 316 -30.81 -0.06 2.53
CA GLY A 316 -30.96 -1.39 1.98
C GLY A 316 -30.00 -2.39 2.61
N GLU A 317 -29.89 -3.57 2.01
CA GLU A 317 -29.06 -4.67 2.53
C GLU A 317 -28.41 -5.41 1.36
N GLY A 318 -27.10 -5.66 1.46
CA GLY A 318 -26.36 -6.48 0.51
C GLY A 318 -26.82 -7.93 0.52
N ALA A 319 -26.87 -8.56 -0.65
CA ALA A 319 -27.24 -9.97 -0.80
C ALA A 319 -26.16 -10.93 -0.25
N MET A 320 -24.93 -10.46 -0.13
CA MET A 320 -23.78 -11.22 0.39
C MET A 320 -23.31 -10.62 1.71
N LEU A 321 -22.77 -11.45 2.61
CA LEU A 321 -22.33 -10.99 3.92
C LEU A 321 -21.05 -10.15 3.83
N TRP A 322 -20.16 -10.48 2.91
CA TRP A 322 -18.86 -9.83 2.77
C TRP A 322 -18.93 -8.37 2.32
N ASP A 323 -20.03 -7.93 1.72
CA ASP A 323 -20.22 -6.56 1.24
C ASP A 323 -21.33 -5.79 1.97
N ARG A 324 -21.78 -6.30 3.12
CA ARG A 324 -22.75 -5.59 3.95
C ARG A 324 -22.07 -4.51 4.73
N TYR A 325 -22.40 -3.28 4.40
CA TYR A 325 -21.98 -2.13 5.20
C TYR A 325 -22.79 -2.02 6.48
N ARG A 326 -22.18 -1.43 7.50
CA ARG A 326 -22.80 -1.06 8.76
C ARG A 326 -22.81 0.46 8.87
N GLU A 327 -23.90 1.01 9.44
CA GLU A 327 -23.89 2.39 9.90
C GLU A 327 -22.80 2.60 10.93
N ARG A 328 -22.19 3.78 10.94
CA ARG A 328 -21.08 4.06 11.84
C ARG A 328 -20.92 5.56 12.03
N GLU A 329 -20.70 5.95 13.27
CA GLU A 329 -20.36 7.30 13.66
C GLU A 329 -19.10 7.30 14.51
N ARG A 330 -18.07 8.05 14.10
CA ARG A 330 -16.79 8.11 14.82
C ARG A 330 -16.26 9.52 14.93
N LEU A 331 -15.59 9.78 16.03
CA LEU A 331 -14.74 10.95 16.20
C LEU A 331 -13.27 10.55 16.16
N HIS A 332 -12.52 11.11 15.23
CA HIS A 332 -11.08 10.90 15.11
C HIS A 332 -10.34 12.09 15.66
N GLN A 333 -9.28 11.83 16.42
CA GLN A 333 -8.37 12.85 16.91
C GLN A 333 -6.92 12.44 16.71
N GLN A 334 -6.07 13.40 16.38
CA GLN A 334 -4.64 13.21 16.25
C GLN A 334 -3.90 14.37 16.89
N LEU A 335 -2.83 14.05 17.60
CA LEU A 335 -1.88 14.98 18.15
C LEU A 335 -0.48 14.54 17.74
N ARG A 336 0.26 15.42 17.07
CA ARG A 336 1.68 15.27 16.82
C ARG A 336 2.44 16.38 17.52
N PHE A 337 3.47 16.01 18.29
CA PHE A 337 4.23 16.95 19.11
C PHE A 337 5.73 16.61 19.08
N PRO A 338 6.61 17.64 19.08
CA PRO A 338 8.04 17.42 19.12
C PRO A 338 8.47 16.98 20.53
N MET A 339 9.34 15.98 20.59
CA MET A 339 10.03 15.53 21.80
C MET A 339 11.52 15.92 21.77
N GLY A 340 11.99 16.45 20.65
CA GLY A 340 13.35 16.88 20.39
C GLY A 340 13.46 17.53 19.02
N ARG A 341 14.68 17.72 18.52
CA ARG A 341 14.89 18.33 17.18
C ARG A 341 14.42 17.41 16.03
N GLU A 342 14.58 16.10 16.21
CA GLU A 342 14.33 15.08 15.19
C GLU A 342 13.31 14.04 15.67
N VAL A 343 12.84 14.15 16.91
CA VAL A 343 11.96 13.16 17.52
C VAL A 343 10.58 13.75 17.74
N PHE A 344 9.56 13.03 17.28
CA PHE A 344 8.15 13.42 17.39
C PHE A 344 7.35 12.30 18.03
N GLY A 345 6.46 12.66 18.94
CA GLY A 345 5.39 11.78 19.38
C GLY A 345 4.14 11.99 18.53
N LEU A 346 3.45 10.92 18.22
CA LEU A 346 2.16 10.90 17.54
C LEU A 346 1.18 10.05 18.34
N VAL A 347 0.03 10.62 18.64
CA VAL A 347 -1.09 9.89 19.24
C VAL A 347 -2.29 10.12 18.35
N ARG A 348 -2.96 9.04 17.94
CA ARG A 348 -4.19 9.07 17.17
C ARG A 348 -5.22 8.18 17.85
N GLY A 349 -6.44 8.64 17.98
CA GLY A 349 -7.54 7.87 18.54
C GLY A 349 -8.79 7.98 17.72
N SER A 350 -9.61 6.93 17.73
CA SER A 350 -10.99 6.92 17.27
C SER A 350 -11.92 6.53 18.40
N TYR A 351 -13.01 7.25 18.49
CA TYR A 351 -14.08 7.02 19.45
C TYR A 351 -15.36 6.71 18.69
N ASP A 352 -15.92 5.53 18.92
CA ASP A 352 -17.20 5.11 18.37
C ASP A 352 -18.33 5.78 19.15
N LEU A 353 -19.13 6.59 18.48
CA LEU A 353 -20.21 7.36 19.10
C LEU A 353 -21.44 6.51 19.36
N GLU A 354 -21.67 5.44 18.57
CA GLU A 354 -22.81 4.55 18.77
C GLU A 354 -22.59 3.64 19.99
N GLN A 355 -21.38 3.07 20.09
CA GLN A 355 -21.01 2.18 21.20
C GLN A 355 -20.53 2.96 22.43
N SER A 356 -20.26 4.25 22.27
CA SER A 356 -19.75 5.12 23.34
C SER A 356 -18.43 4.60 23.94
N GLU A 357 -17.53 4.09 23.10
CA GLU A 357 -16.26 3.54 23.53
C GLU A 357 -15.10 3.98 22.61
N VAL A 358 -13.88 3.86 23.14
CA VAL A 358 -12.67 4.04 22.34
C VAL A 358 -12.48 2.79 21.50
N ASP A 359 -12.55 2.98 20.18
CA ASP A 359 -12.46 1.92 19.20
C ASP A 359 -10.99 1.54 18.90
N LYS A 360 -10.14 2.55 18.72
CA LYS A 360 -8.74 2.34 18.41
C LYS A 360 -7.85 3.46 18.92
N VAL A 361 -6.68 3.11 19.45
CA VAL A 361 -5.65 4.08 19.79
C VAL A 361 -4.32 3.68 19.16
N TYR A 362 -3.70 4.61 18.47
CA TYR A 362 -2.40 4.48 17.85
C TYR A 362 -1.41 5.42 18.50
N TYR A 363 -0.29 4.88 18.92
CA TYR A 363 0.84 5.63 19.46
C TYR A 363 2.05 5.42 18.56
N ALA A 364 2.77 6.48 18.24
CA ALA A 364 4.03 6.34 17.53
C ALA A 364 5.10 7.30 18.04
N LEU A 365 6.32 6.79 18.03
CA LEU A 365 7.53 7.56 18.20
C LEU A 365 8.23 7.63 16.84
N GLN A 366 8.35 8.83 16.31
CA GLN A 366 8.94 9.10 15.00
C GLN A 366 10.29 9.78 15.19
N TRP A 367 11.34 9.18 14.66
CA TRP A 367 12.63 9.81 14.55
C TRP A 367 12.87 10.16 13.08
N VAL A 368 12.90 11.47 12.78
CA VAL A 368 12.97 12.02 11.43
C VAL A 368 14.28 12.75 11.27
N THR A 369 15.16 12.24 10.44
CA THR A 369 16.42 12.87 10.03
C THR A 369 16.27 13.53 8.66
N ASP A 370 17.35 14.06 8.10
CA ASP A 370 17.40 14.65 6.76
C ASP A 370 17.03 13.66 5.64
N CYS A 371 17.23 12.35 5.84
CA CYS A 371 17.07 11.35 4.79
C CYS A 371 16.23 10.13 5.19
N MET A 372 15.93 9.93 6.46
CA MET A 372 15.20 8.75 6.96
C MET A 372 14.17 9.14 8.02
N LYS A 373 13.10 8.35 8.07
CA LYS A 373 12.12 8.34 9.15
C LYS A 373 12.06 6.94 9.74
N TRP A 374 12.34 6.82 11.01
CA TRP A 374 12.03 5.64 11.82
C TRP A 374 10.73 5.87 12.55
N GLU A 375 9.90 4.85 12.62
CA GLU A 375 8.66 4.90 13.37
C GLU A 375 8.47 3.62 14.15
N LEU A 376 8.50 3.72 15.48
CA LEU A 376 8.08 2.67 16.38
C LEU A 376 6.64 2.96 16.78
N ASN A 377 5.73 2.04 16.51
CA ASN A 377 4.31 2.23 16.81
C ASN A 377 3.73 1.12 17.67
N TYR A 378 2.66 1.45 18.35
CA TYR A 378 1.79 0.53 19.07
C TYR A 378 0.34 0.89 18.76
N THR A 379 -0.43 -0.09 18.34
CA THR A 379 -1.87 0.03 18.11
C THR A 379 -2.62 -0.79 19.14
N ASP A 380 -3.53 -0.17 19.87
CA ASP A 380 -4.54 -0.81 20.69
C ASP A 380 -5.86 -0.79 19.91
N ASP A 381 -6.21 -1.91 19.29
CA ASP A 381 -7.42 -2.05 18.48
C ASP A 381 -8.48 -2.84 19.25
N ARG A 382 -9.40 -2.12 19.84
CA ARG A 382 -10.45 -2.67 20.70
C ARG A 382 -11.65 -3.17 19.92
N SER A 383 -11.83 -2.73 18.68
CA SER A 383 -12.94 -3.14 17.81
C SER A 383 -12.87 -4.60 17.38
N SER A 384 -11.67 -5.18 17.31
CA SER A 384 -11.41 -6.54 16.80
C SER A 384 -11.05 -7.57 17.87
N GLY A 385 -11.52 -7.36 19.10
CA GLY A 385 -11.24 -8.30 20.21
C GLY A 385 -10.03 -7.93 21.06
N GLY A 386 -9.49 -6.71 20.92
CA GLY A 386 -8.50 -6.16 21.86
C GLY A 386 -7.05 -6.54 21.55
N GLU A 387 -6.69 -6.80 20.31
CA GLU A 387 -5.31 -7.12 19.95
C GLU A 387 -4.41 -5.88 19.99
N GLY A 388 -3.43 -5.88 20.90
CA GLY A 388 -2.31 -4.95 20.90
C GLY A 388 -1.28 -5.36 19.86
N ARG A 389 -0.89 -4.43 18.97
CA ARG A 389 0.10 -4.70 17.91
C ARG A 389 1.24 -3.69 17.96
N VAL A 390 2.46 -4.19 17.87
CA VAL A 390 3.68 -3.37 17.80
C VAL A 390 4.27 -3.44 16.40
N GLY A 391 4.65 -2.30 15.86
CA GLY A 391 5.30 -2.21 14.55
C GLY A 391 6.54 -1.31 14.59
N LEU A 392 7.49 -1.60 13.74
CA LEU A 392 8.65 -0.77 13.47
C LEU A 392 8.74 -0.55 11.96
N SER A 393 8.83 0.68 11.53
CA SER A 393 9.04 1.00 10.12
C SER A 393 10.23 1.93 9.90
N LEU A 394 10.84 1.78 8.74
CA LEU A 394 11.90 2.63 8.23
C LEU A 394 11.48 3.12 6.85
N SER A 395 11.39 4.43 6.69
CA SER A 395 11.16 5.07 5.40
C SER A 395 12.39 5.90 5.01
N ILE A 396 12.80 5.80 3.76
CA ILE A 396 13.78 6.70 3.16
C ILE A 396 13.00 7.88 2.58
N LEU A 397 13.27 9.10 3.06
CA LEU A 397 12.47 10.28 2.70
C LEU A 397 12.48 10.62 1.20
N ALA A 398 13.54 10.21 0.49
CA ALA A 398 13.58 10.30 -0.98
C ALA A 398 12.61 9.32 -1.67
N PHE A 399 12.11 8.29 -0.93
CA PHE A 399 11.21 7.24 -1.42
C PHE A 399 10.13 6.94 -0.36
N PRO A 400 9.27 7.92 -0.05
CA PRO A 400 8.33 7.82 1.07
C PRO A 400 7.26 6.75 0.89
N ASP A 401 6.95 6.40 -0.36
CA ASP A 401 5.89 5.43 -0.71
C ASP A 401 6.32 3.95 -0.52
N THR A 402 7.56 3.72 -0.09
CA THR A 402 8.11 2.36 0.07
C THR A 402 8.79 2.18 1.43
N PRO A 403 8.04 2.28 2.55
CA PRO A 403 8.62 2.01 3.86
C PRO A 403 8.98 0.54 3.99
N ALA A 404 10.14 0.26 4.59
CA ALA A 404 10.44 -1.06 5.11
C ALA A 404 9.77 -1.20 6.48
N SER A 405 8.73 -2.00 6.59
CA SER A 405 8.02 -2.23 7.85
C SER A 405 8.29 -3.61 8.40
N PHE A 406 8.45 -3.67 9.72
CA PHE A 406 8.58 -4.89 10.49
C PHE A 406 7.42 -4.94 11.47
N GLY A 407 6.62 -6.00 11.44
CA GLY A 407 5.42 -6.12 12.28
C GLY A 407 4.16 -5.68 11.54
N GLN A 408 3.36 -4.85 12.18
CA GLN A 408 2.08 -4.42 11.64
C GLN A 408 2.20 -3.52 10.41
N GLU A 409 1.31 -3.72 9.44
CA GLU A 409 1.07 -2.77 8.37
C GLU A 409 0.57 -1.43 8.96
N ILE A 410 1.12 -0.32 8.47
CA ILE A 410 0.72 1.00 8.97
C ILE A 410 -0.69 1.30 8.45
N ASP A 411 -1.62 1.53 9.37
CA ASP A 411 -2.98 1.92 9.03
C ASP A 411 -3.00 3.23 8.24
N GLU A 412 -3.90 3.33 7.26
CA GLU A 412 -4.12 4.57 6.56
C GLU A 412 -4.46 5.71 7.54
N ASP A 413 -3.79 6.83 7.34
CA ASP A 413 -4.05 8.02 8.13
C ASP A 413 -5.36 8.69 7.65
N PRO A 414 -6.41 8.76 8.46
CA PRO A 414 -7.66 9.39 8.06
C PRO A 414 -7.50 10.87 7.71
N PHE A 415 -6.44 11.51 8.22
CA PHE A 415 -6.15 12.91 7.99
C PHE A 415 -5.27 13.17 6.75
N GLU A 416 -4.67 12.12 6.13
CA GLU A 416 -3.88 12.30 4.92
C GLU A 416 -4.76 12.63 3.70
N ARG A 417 -4.19 13.38 2.76
CA ARG A 417 -4.77 13.62 1.44
C ARG A 417 -4.77 12.31 0.63
N PRO A 418 -5.81 12.02 -0.20
CA PRO A 418 -5.78 10.87 -1.09
C PRO A 418 -4.51 10.86 -1.96
N ARG A 419 -3.79 9.75 -1.97
CA ARG A 419 -2.49 9.65 -2.68
C ARG A 419 -2.61 9.75 -4.19
N ASP A 420 -3.75 9.34 -4.73
CA ASP A 420 -4.07 9.38 -6.17
C ASP A 420 -4.65 10.73 -6.63
N LEU A 421 -4.80 11.69 -5.71
CA LEU A 421 -5.24 13.03 -6.04
C LEU A 421 -4.09 13.79 -6.73
N PRO A 422 -4.34 14.49 -7.85
CA PRO A 422 -3.31 15.29 -8.51
C PRO A 422 -2.64 16.28 -7.56
N ALA A 423 -1.31 16.41 -7.68
CA ALA A 423 -0.61 17.47 -6.97
C ALA A 423 -1.22 18.82 -7.39
N GLY A 424 -1.59 19.65 -6.41
CA GLY A 424 -2.10 20.98 -6.69
C GLY A 424 -1.04 21.80 -7.43
N GLU A 425 -1.43 22.36 -8.58
CA GLU A 425 -0.65 23.39 -9.28
C GLU A 425 -0.72 24.71 -8.52
#